data_d2c5c15fe7aa6ea0a14ef54a36431f04
#
_entry.id   d2c5c15fe7aa6ea0a14ef54a36431f04
#
_cell.length_a   1.000
_cell.length_b   1.000
_cell.length_c   1.000
_cell.angle_alpha   90.00
_cell.angle_beta   90.00
_cell.angle_gamma   90.00
#
_symmetry.space_group_name_H-M   'P 1'
#
loop_
_entity.id
_entity.type
_entity.pdbx_description
1 polymer ?
#
loop_
_entity_poly.entity_id
_entity_poly.type
_entity_poly.pdbx_seq_one_letter_code
_entity_poly.pdbx_strand_id
1 'polypeptide(L)'
;NKELAAHLTENCVISFTNTSSDTWDKICLRDYAAANLELENSISDDKPYTPGSIREVKDSRGNALSFSVQEDKSVVYVQLPSPLKPGERTSVSIDYSTEIPCCFERLCWSPNGDDFAGENTVCLSQAYPVLAEYIDGKWNEAPYFTDGECFFSPSGSYEMTLSAPEDYMVISTGSEAQSADGTWTLKADNVRDFAVIAGNGFEKLSGKAGNITVNSWYYSGSESNKKQGEVSLKAAIDAVNAFCDAWGEYPYDTLDVVQTPYNAGGMEYPGLVRIAEMYADLIEAEGDESLRLDVAHEVAHEWFYAVVGNDQYREAWLDESFAVYGEFVYQLYTGESETDVQARVDSLDCSIKQKYIDLSYDQYFDEYTGNSYINAVYK
;
A
#
# COMPACT_ATOMS: atom_id res chain seq x y z
N ASN A 1 -1.19 -21.73 10.22
CA ASN A 1 -0.50 -22.20 11.44
C ASN A 1 -0.23 -21.00 12.34
N LYS A 2 -1.24 -20.57 13.14
CA LYS A 2 -1.16 -19.40 14.04
C LYS A 2 -0.15 -19.52 15.20
N GLU A 3 0.58 -20.64 15.28
CA GLU A 3 1.68 -20.79 16.24
C GLU A 3 2.96 -20.04 15.82
N LEU A 4 2.97 -19.46 14.61
CA LEU A 4 4.12 -18.76 14.00
C LEU A 4 3.79 -17.29 13.68
N ALA A 5 3.05 -16.59 14.53
CA ALA A 5 2.85 -15.15 14.34
C ALA A 5 4.21 -14.45 14.38
N ALA A 6 4.51 -13.65 13.35
CA ALA A 6 5.62 -12.74 13.39
C ALA A 6 5.25 -11.54 14.28
N HIS A 7 6.24 -10.90 14.87
CA HIS A 7 6.03 -9.75 15.75
C HIS A 7 6.84 -8.57 15.29
N LEU A 8 6.19 -7.42 15.19
CA LEU A 8 6.82 -6.14 15.00
C LEU A 8 6.86 -5.39 16.34
N THR A 9 8.02 -4.88 16.69
CA THR A 9 8.18 -3.96 17.82
C THR A 9 8.96 -2.77 17.33
N GLU A 10 8.43 -1.57 17.56
CA GLU A 10 9.01 -0.35 17.04
C GLU A 10 8.96 0.81 18.02
N ASN A 11 9.84 1.78 17.82
CA ASN A 11 9.72 3.12 18.38
C ASN A 11 9.57 4.09 17.21
N CYS A 12 8.35 4.56 17.00
CA CYS A 12 8.00 5.49 15.95
C CYS A 12 8.09 6.93 16.46
N VAL A 13 8.69 7.83 15.66
CA VAL A 13 8.70 9.28 15.96
C VAL A 13 7.98 10.00 14.82
N ILE A 14 6.83 10.57 15.14
CA ILE A 14 6.05 11.38 14.20
C ILE A 14 6.31 12.84 14.46
N SER A 15 6.91 13.54 13.50
CA SER A 15 7.15 14.99 13.52
C SER A 15 6.18 15.68 12.55
N PHE A 16 5.46 16.67 13.00
CA PHE A 16 4.43 17.34 12.22
C PHE A 16 4.35 18.84 12.49
N THR A 17 3.81 19.58 11.53
CA THR A 17 3.49 20.99 11.63
C THR A 17 1.98 21.16 11.55
N ASN A 18 1.40 21.97 12.42
CA ASN A 18 0.00 22.34 12.30
C ASN A 18 -0.17 23.28 11.08
N THR A 19 -0.63 22.73 9.97
CA THR A 19 -0.87 23.47 8.72
C THR A 19 -2.27 24.07 8.64
N SER A 20 -3.14 23.78 9.62
CA SER A 20 -4.51 24.31 9.66
C SER A 20 -4.58 25.74 10.20
N SER A 21 -5.75 26.34 10.16
CA SER A 21 -6.05 27.62 10.82
C SER A 21 -6.40 27.47 12.31
N ASP A 22 -6.61 26.26 12.78
CA ASP A 22 -7.08 25.98 14.13
C ASP A 22 -5.92 25.70 15.10
N THR A 23 -6.16 25.83 16.37
CA THR A 23 -5.23 25.43 17.42
C THR A 23 -5.57 24.01 17.87
N TRP A 24 -4.61 23.11 17.91
CA TRP A 24 -4.80 21.72 18.32
C TRP A 24 -4.42 21.50 19.78
N ASP A 25 -5.38 21.11 20.59
CA ASP A 25 -5.14 20.64 21.99
C ASP A 25 -4.77 19.15 22.01
N LYS A 26 -5.22 18.41 21.03
CA LYS A 26 -4.95 16.98 20.82
C LYS A 26 -4.69 16.70 19.35
N ILE A 27 -4.00 15.61 19.09
CA ILE A 27 -3.86 15.05 17.72
C ILE A 27 -4.59 13.72 17.62
N CYS A 28 -4.95 13.37 16.40
CA CYS A 28 -5.46 12.05 16.06
C CYS A 28 -4.39 11.26 15.32
N LEU A 29 -4.14 10.04 15.77
CA LEU A 29 -3.34 9.06 15.06
C LEU A 29 -4.27 7.99 14.50
N ARG A 30 -3.86 7.41 13.37
CA ARG A 30 -4.50 6.23 12.77
C ARG A 30 -3.61 5.02 13.01
N ASP A 31 -4.18 3.98 13.59
CA ASP A 31 -3.55 2.67 13.83
C ASP A 31 -4.31 1.61 13.02
N TYR A 32 -4.00 1.56 11.73
CA TYR A 32 -4.68 0.64 10.81
C TYR A 32 -4.33 -0.82 11.10
N ALA A 33 -3.13 -1.11 11.59
CA ALA A 33 -2.73 -2.47 11.97
C ALA A 33 -3.59 -3.02 13.12
N ALA A 34 -3.90 -2.19 14.13
CA ALA A 34 -4.77 -2.61 15.22
C ALA A 34 -6.19 -2.91 14.75
N ALA A 35 -6.74 -2.08 13.85
CA ALA A 35 -8.08 -2.30 13.29
C ALA A 35 -8.13 -3.53 12.39
N ASN A 36 -7.13 -3.76 11.56
CA ASN A 36 -7.03 -4.95 10.72
C ASN A 36 -7.04 -6.24 11.55
N LEU A 37 -6.20 -6.31 12.60
CA LEU A 37 -6.15 -7.49 13.47
C LEU A 37 -7.43 -7.71 14.28
N GLU A 38 -8.10 -6.64 14.70
CA GLU A 38 -9.41 -6.75 15.36
C GLU A 38 -10.44 -7.37 14.42
N LEU A 39 -10.45 -6.94 13.16
CA LEU A 39 -11.36 -7.48 12.14
C LEU A 39 -11.00 -8.92 11.78
N GLU A 40 -9.73 -9.25 11.55
CA GLU A 40 -9.26 -10.61 11.33
C GLU A 40 -9.67 -11.57 12.46
N ASN A 41 -9.60 -11.09 13.71
CA ASN A 41 -10.04 -11.85 14.87
C ASN A 41 -11.56 -12.07 14.89
N SER A 42 -12.33 -11.15 14.32
CA SER A 42 -13.81 -11.21 14.31
C SER A 42 -14.36 -12.23 13.30
N ILE A 43 -13.62 -12.49 12.22
CA ILE A 43 -14.05 -13.38 11.12
C ILE A 43 -13.42 -14.78 11.20
N SER A 44 -12.44 -15.00 12.06
CA SER A 44 -11.73 -16.26 12.18
C SER A 44 -12.10 -17.01 13.47
N ASP A 45 -12.46 -18.28 13.35
CA ASP A 45 -12.70 -19.20 14.49
C ASP A 45 -11.41 -19.70 15.18
N ASP A 46 -10.26 -19.33 14.64
CA ASP A 46 -8.95 -19.71 15.18
C ASP A 46 -8.55 -18.88 16.43
N LYS A 47 -7.38 -19.21 17.01
CA LYS A 47 -6.79 -18.42 18.10
C LYS A 47 -6.61 -16.96 17.64
N PRO A 48 -7.16 -15.97 18.37
CA PRO A 48 -7.05 -14.59 17.97
C PRO A 48 -5.59 -14.11 17.99
N TYR A 49 -5.25 -13.23 17.06
CA TYR A 49 -4.02 -12.45 17.10
C TYR A 49 -4.10 -11.40 18.21
N THR A 50 -2.95 -11.01 18.74
CA THR A 50 -2.87 -9.87 19.67
C THR A 50 -2.87 -8.59 18.84
N PRO A 51 -3.94 -7.77 18.91
CA PRO A 51 -3.98 -6.50 18.18
C PRO A 51 -2.80 -5.61 18.53
N GLY A 52 -2.40 -4.79 17.56
CA GLY A 52 -1.41 -3.76 17.76
C GLY A 52 -1.74 -2.88 18.96
N SER A 53 -0.73 -2.50 19.72
CA SER A 53 -0.91 -1.67 20.89
C SER A 53 0.14 -0.58 21.02
N ILE A 54 -0.34 0.63 21.22
CA ILE A 54 0.47 1.74 21.69
C ILE A 54 0.68 1.53 23.20
N ARG A 55 1.93 1.32 23.61
CA ARG A 55 2.30 1.12 25.02
C ARG A 55 2.55 2.43 25.73
N GLU A 56 3.17 3.37 25.04
CA GLU A 56 3.52 4.66 25.59
C GLU A 56 3.60 5.72 24.48
N VAL A 57 3.18 6.93 24.78
CA VAL A 57 3.39 8.11 23.92
C VAL A 57 4.13 9.17 24.73
N LYS A 58 5.17 9.76 24.14
CA LYS A 58 5.97 10.82 24.77
C LYS A 58 6.00 12.07 23.88
N ASP A 59 6.15 13.23 24.53
CA ASP A 59 6.43 14.49 23.84
C ASP A 59 7.90 14.54 23.35
N SER A 60 8.26 15.58 22.61
CA SER A 60 9.63 15.83 22.13
C SER A 60 10.69 16.01 23.23
N ARG A 61 10.29 16.11 24.49
CA ARG A 61 11.15 16.21 25.68
C ARG A 61 11.24 14.89 26.45
N GLY A 62 10.53 13.87 26.00
CA GLY A 62 10.48 12.56 26.64
C GLY A 62 9.46 12.44 27.79
N ASN A 63 8.56 13.42 27.98
CA ASN A 63 7.51 13.32 28.99
C ASN A 63 6.34 12.49 28.45
N ALA A 64 5.79 11.59 29.27
CA ALA A 64 4.65 10.78 28.92
C ALA A 64 3.40 11.65 28.64
N LEU A 65 2.69 11.32 27.57
CA LEU A 65 1.42 11.93 27.18
C LEU A 65 0.27 10.96 27.42
N SER A 66 -0.89 11.50 27.78
CA SER A 66 -2.11 10.71 27.85
C SER A 66 -2.66 10.49 26.45
N PHE A 67 -3.14 9.28 26.20
CA PHE A 67 -3.82 8.92 24.96
C PHE A 67 -5.04 8.05 25.22
N SER A 68 -5.93 7.97 24.23
CA SER A 68 -7.13 7.12 24.28
C SER A 68 -7.37 6.47 22.93
N VAL A 69 -7.49 5.15 22.92
CA VAL A 69 -7.93 4.36 21.76
C VAL A 69 -9.45 4.41 21.73
N GLN A 70 -10.04 4.70 20.59
CA GLN A 70 -11.48 4.77 20.41
C GLN A 70 -12.09 3.37 20.19
N GLU A 71 -13.41 3.28 20.06
CA GLU A 71 -14.11 2.03 19.78
C GLU A 71 -13.64 1.42 18.46
N ASP A 72 -13.53 2.24 17.42
CA ASP A 72 -12.75 1.94 16.22
C ASP A 72 -11.27 1.99 16.57
N LYS A 73 -10.63 0.82 16.62
CA LYS A 73 -9.24 0.65 17.02
C LYS A 73 -8.25 1.42 16.15
N SER A 74 -8.66 1.83 14.95
CA SER A 74 -7.82 2.65 14.07
C SER A 74 -7.67 4.10 14.55
N VAL A 75 -8.50 4.57 15.48
CA VAL A 75 -8.53 5.98 15.92
C VAL A 75 -7.93 6.12 17.32
N VAL A 76 -6.85 6.88 17.43
CA VAL A 76 -6.14 7.13 18.69
C VAL A 76 -5.93 8.63 18.92
N TYR A 77 -6.51 9.17 19.98
CA TYR A 77 -6.28 10.55 20.37
C TYR A 77 -5.14 10.67 21.36
N VAL A 78 -4.22 11.59 21.09
CA VAL A 78 -3.09 11.94 21.99
C VAL A 78 -3.24 13.38 22.45
N GLN A 79 -3.27 13.59 23.77
CA GLN A 79 -3.36 14.91 24.35
C GLN A 79 -2.01 15.60 24.29
N LEU A 80 -1.95 16.80 23.68
CA LEU A 80 -0.72 17.58 23.63
C LEU A 80 -0.45 18.27 24.99
N PRO A 81 0.83 18.48 25.37
CA PRO A 81 1.19 19.11 26.64
C PRO A 81 0.86 20.61 26.68
N SER A 82 0.68 21.20 25.52
CA SER A 82 0.22 22.58 25.31
C SER A 82 -0.43 22.68 23.94
N PRO A 83 -1.39 23.63 23.77
CA PRO A 83 -2.03 23.84 22.47
C PRO A 83 -1.02 24.16 21.37
N LEU A 84 -1.10 23.46 20.24
CA LEU A 84 -0.25 23.66 19.05
C LEU A 84 -0.95 24.62 18.10
N LYS A 85 -0.41 25.81 17.96
CA LYS A 85 -0.99 26.88 17.11
C LYS A 85 -0.67 26.65 15.64
N PRO A 86 -1.43 27.30 14.73
CA PRO A 86 -1.09 27.33 13.30
C PRO A 86 0.38 27.67 13.03
N GLY A 87 1.04 26.89 12.20
CA GLY A 87 2.45 27.01 11.84
C GLY A 87 3.46 26.46 12.87
N GLU A 88 3.02 26.08 14.05
CA GLU A 88 3.91 25.48 15.05
C GLU A 88 4.21 24.00 14.73
N ARG A 89 5.42 23.55 15.05
CA ARG A 89 5.90 22.18 14.84
C ARG A 89 6.17 21.50 16.17
N THR A 90 5.85 20.21 16.24
CA THR A 90 6.18 19.34 17.37
C THR A 90 6.43 17.92 16.89
N SER A 91 6.75 17.02 17.81
CA SER A 91 6.83 15.57 17.57
C SER A 91 6.32 14.79 18.76
N VAL A 92 5.87 13.58 18.47
CA VAL A 92 5.55 12.56 19.47
C VAL A 92 6.38 11.30 19.18
N SER A 93 6.80 10.61 20.22
CA SER A 93 7.44 9.30 20.14
C SER A 93 6.46 8.25 20.68
N ILE A 94 6.31 7.14 19.96
CA ILE A 94 5.33 6.09 20.23
C ILE A 94 6.09 4.78 20.39
N ASP A 95 5.92 4.13 21.52
CA ASP A 95 6.35 2.75 21.73
C ASP A 95 5.19 1.83 21.33
N TYR A 96 5.38 1.09 20.24
CA TYR A 96 4.35 0.32 19.56
C TYR A 96 4.77 -1.15 19.36
N SER A 97 3.82 -2.04 19.35
CA SER A 97 4.02 -3.42 18.91
C SER A 97 2.75 -4.02 18.33
N THR A 98 2.90 -4.87 17.33
CA THR A 98 1.80 -5.61 16.72
C THR A 98 2.24 -7.03 16.38
N GLU A 99 1.30 -7.97 16.35
CA GLU A 99 1.48 -9.23 15.66
C GLU A 99 1.27 -9.02 14.16
N ILE A 100 1.97 -9.80 13.34
CA ILE A 100 1.80 -9.82 11.89
C ILE A 100 1.05 -11.10 11.57
N PRO A 101 -0.17 -11.05 11.04
CA PRO A 101 -0.99 -12.22 10.78
C PRO A 101 -0.41 -13.09 9.66
N CYS A 102 -0.62 -14.40 9.74
CA CYS A 102 -0.33 -15.31 8.65
C CYS A 102 -1.52 -15.30 7.68
N CYS A 103 -1.43 -14.50 6.64
CA CYS A 103 -2.48 -14.31 5.64
C CYS A 103 -1.89 -13.82 4.32
N PHE A 104 -2.73 -13.40 3.39
CA PHE A 104 -2.36 -12.88 2.07
C PHE A 104 -2.86 -11.44 1.86
N GLU A 105 -2.85 -10.65 2.92
CA GLU A 105 -3.32 -9.28 2.97
C GLU A 105 -2.17 -8.26 2.91
N ARG A 106 -2.47 -6.98 3.10
CA ARG A 106 -1.51 -5.86 3.09
C ARG A 106 -0.48 -5.95 4.22
N LEU A 107 -0.94 -6.19 5.44
CA LEU A 107 -0.10 -6.49 6.60
C LEU A 107 -0.13 -8.00 6.82
N CYS A 108 0.92 -8.69 6.44
CA CYS A 108 0.93 -10.15 6.51
C CYS A 108 2.33 -10.73 6.65
N TRP A 109 2.35 -11.93 7.17
CA TRP A 109 3.42 -12.89 6.98
C TRP A 109 2.86 -14.09 6.21
N SER A 110 3.53 -14.52 5.16
CA SER A 110 3.11 -15.66 4.36
C SER A 110 4.28 -16.54 3.98
N PRO A 111 4.11 -17.88 4.00
CA PRO A 111 5.06 -18.78 3.39
C PRO A 111 4.96 -18.69 1.87
N ASN A 112 6.06 -18.84 1.17
CA ASN A 112 6.10 -18.92 -0.28
C ASN A 112 5.80 -20.34 -0.73
N GLY A 113 4.81 -20.49 -1.61
CA GLY A 113 4.39 -21.78 -2.16
C GLY A 113 3.63 -22.70 -1.21
N ASP A 114 3.19 -23.85 -1.75
CA ASP A 114 2.29 -24.79 -1.05
C ASP A 114 2.93 -25.55 0.13
N ASP A 115 4.23 -25.63 0.19
CA ASP A 115 4.94 -26.57 1.09
C ASP A 115 5.46 -25.98 2.40
N PHE A 116 5.28 -24.68 2.66
CA PHE A 116 5.87 -23.99 3.83
C PHE A 116 7.38 -24.28 4.01
N ALA A 117 8.07 -24.54 2.91
CA ALA A 117 9.40 -25.15 2.89
C ALA A 117 10.55 -24.14 3.08
N GLY A 118 10.36 -23.16 3.95
CA GLY A 118 11.45 -22.33 4.44
C GLY A 118 11.61 -20.98 3.77
N GLU A 119 10.91 -20.68 2.69
CA GLU A 119 10.84 -19.33 2.12
C GLU A 119 9.63 -18.60 2.69
N ASN A 120 9.86 -17.38 3.15
CA ASN A 120 8.82 -16.58 3.81
C ASN A 120 8.89 -15.14 3.31
N THR A 121 7.72 -14.51 3.25
CA THR A 121 7.59 -13.09 2.95
C THR A 121 6.81 -12.40 4.05
N VAL A 122 7.29 -11.26 4.48
CA VAL A 122 6.62 -10.34 5.39
C VAL A 122 6.32 -9.05 4.63
N CYS A 123 5.07 -8.64 4.64
CA CYS A 123 4.64 -7.35 4.09
C CYS A 123 4.23 -6.45 5.24
N LEU A 124 4.89 -5.31 5.36
CA LEU A 124 4.64 -4.28 6.36
C LEU A 124 4.04 -3.07 5.67
N SER A 125 2.74 -3.06 5.52
CA SER A 125 1.98 -1.94 5.00
C SER A 125 1.05 -1.45 6.10
N GLN A 126 0.98 -0.14 6.31
CA GLN A 126 0.26 0.49 7.44
C GLN A 126 0.54 -0.17 8.80
N ALA A 127 1.76 -0.66 8.98
CA ALA A 127 2.19 -1.42 10.16
C ALA A 127 2.50 -0.54 11.38
N TYR A 128 2.44 0.77 11.24
CA TYR A 128 2.80 1.78 12.23
C TYR A 128 1.72 2.87 12.31
N PRO A 129 1.57 3.53 13.48
CA PRO A 129 0.65 4.66 13.60
C PRO A 129 1.07 5.84 12.73
N VAL A 130 0.10 6.48 12.07
CA VAL A 130 0.29 7.70 11.26
C VAL A 130 -0.55 8.85 11.78
N LEU A 131 -0.16 10.10 11.49
CA LEU A 131 -0.98 11.26 11.79
C LEU A 131 -2.19 11.28 10.86
N ALA A 132 -3.39 11.43 11.42
CA ALA A 132 -4.60 11.60 10.63
C ALA A 132 -4.58 12.94 9.86
N GLU A 133 -5.27 12.99 8.72
CA GLU A 133 -5.55 14.25 8.05
C GLU A 133 -6.49 15.13 8.90
N TYR A 134 -6.23 16.45 8.88
CA TYR A 134 -7.08 17.44 9.51
C TYR A 134 -7.76 18.30 8.46
N ILE A 135 -9.04 18.06 8.21
CA ILE A 135 -9.80 18.63 7.12
C ILE A 135 -11.06 19.29 7.67
N ASP A 136 -11.39 20.50 7.21
CA ASP A 136 -12.61 21.23 7.58
C ASP A 136 -12.84 21.37 9.09
N GLY A 137 -11.76 21.59 9.84
CA GLY A 137 -11.82 21.80 11.29
C GLY A 137 -11.95 20.52 12.12
N LYS A 138 -11.71 19.35 11.55
CA LYS A 138 -11.79 18.06 12.24
C LYS A 138 -10.75 17.05 11.74
N TRP A 139 -10.41 16.11 12.58
CA TRP A 139 -9.59 14.96 12.24
C TRP A 139 -10.40 13.97 11.38
N ASN A 140 -9.72 13.33 10.43
CA ASN A 140 -10.30 12.25 9.63
C ASN A 140 -10.35 10.97 10.49
N GLU A 141 -11.54 10.61 10.91
CA GLU A 141 -11.86 9.41 11.71
C GLU A 141 -12.64 8.38 10.88
N ALA A 142 -12.50 8.40 9.56
CA ALA A 142 -13.18 7.43 8.69
C ALA A 142 -12.92 6.00 9.17
N PRO A 143 -13.95 5.14 9.26
CA PRO A 143 -13.78 3.78 9.77
C PRO A 143 -12.85 2.95 8.88
N TYR A 144 -12.23 1.93 9.47
CA TYR A 144 -11.40 0.97 8.75
C TYR A 144 -12.27 -0.13 8.13
N PHE A 145 -11.97 -0.48 6.88
CA PHE A 145 -12.57 -1.61 6.16
C PHE A 145 -11.47 -2.45 5.51
N THR A 146 -11.71 -3.74 5.34
CA THR A 146 -10.78 -4.65 4.64
C THR A 146 -10.95 -4.62 3.13
N ASP A 147 -12.18 -4.38 2.66
CA ASP A 147 -12.45 -4.29 1.22
C ASP A 147 -12.11 -2.89 0.72
N GLY A 148 -11.34 -2.80 -0.35
CA GLY A 148 -10.89 -1.53 -0.93
C GLY A 148 -9.82 -0.83 -0.09
N GLU A 149 -9.70 0.47 -0.26
CA GLU A 149 -8.63 1.31 0.31
C GLU A 149 -9.20 2.45 1.15
N CYS A 150 -9.27 2.25 2.44
CA CYS A 150 -9.77 3.26 3.37
C CYS A 150 -8.63 4.05 4.06
N PHE A 151 -7.51 4.22 3.36
CA PHE A 151 -6.34 4.92 3.87
C PHE A 151 -6.29 6.33 3.31
N PHE A 152 -6.10 7.31 4.16
CA PHE A 152 -5.86 8.68 3.75
C PHE A 152 -4.88 9.32 4.71
N SER A 153 -3.65 9.49 4.25
CA SER A 153 -2.54 10.01 5.04
C SER A 153 -1.86 11.19 4.36
N PRO A 154 -1.35 12.16 5.14
CA PRO A 154 -0.56 13.25 4.58
C PRO A 154 0.76 12.71 4.01
N SER A 155 1.21 13.28 2.90
CA SER A 155 2.55 12.99 2.38
C SER A 155 3.63 13.43 3.37
N GLY A 156 4.66 12.61 3.50
CA GLY A 156 5.74 12.82 4.46
C GLY A 156 7.07 12.23 4.03
N SER A 157 8.07 12.43 4.88
CA SER A 157 9.36 11.77 4.78
C SER A 157 9.45 10.67 5.82
N TYR A 158 9.93 9.52 5.41
CA TYR A 158 10.08 8.33 6.25
C TYR A 158 11.55 7.95 6.35
N GLU A 159 11.96 7.58 7.54
CA GLU A 159 13.24 6.94 7.79
C GLU A 159 12.99 5.78 8.77
N MET A 160 13.29 4.57 8.35
CA MET A 160 13.15 3.35 9.15
C MET A 160 14.49 2.66 9.30
N THR A 161 14.78 2.20 10.51
CA THR A 161 15.87 1.25 10.78
C THR A 161 15.25 -0.09 11.06
N LEU A 162 15.57 -1.09 10.25
CA LEU A 162 14.99 -2.43 10.31
C LEU A 162 16.07 -3.49 10.53
N SER A 163 15.82 -4.40 11.46
CA SER A 163 16.59 -5.64 11.60
C SER A 163 15.75 -6.81 11.10
N ALA A 164 16.26 -7.53 10.13
CA ALA A 164 15.63 -8.71 9.53
C ALA A 164 16.58 -9.91 9.66
N PRO A 165 16.11 -11.17 9.49
CA PRO A 165 16.98 -12.34 9.37
C PRO A 165 18.06 -12.13 8.30
N GLU A 166 19.24 -12.73 8.49
CA GLU A 166 20.43 -12.50 7.63
C GLU A 166 20.19 -12.90 6.17
N ASP A 167 19.34 -13.88 5.92
CA ASP A 167 18.98 -14.38 4.59
C ASP A 167 17.82 -13.63 3.94
N TYR A 168 17.26 -12.62 4.62
CA TYR A 168 16.16 -11.82 4.06
C TYR A 168 16.69 -10.67 3.21
N MET A 169 16.08 -10.51 2.04
CA MET A 169 16.13 -9.27 1.26
C MET A 169 15.05 -8.32 1.78
N VAL A 170 15.38 -7.05 1.86
CA VAL A 170 14.43 -5.98 2.20
C VAL A 170 14.26 -5.07 1.00
N ILE A 171 13.01 -4.84 0.61
CA ILE A 171 12.59 -4.00 -0.51
C ILE A 171 11.56 -3.04 0.06
N SER A 172 11.67 -1.75 -0.20
CA SER A 172 10.80 -0.76 0.43
C SER A 172 10.39 0.36 -0.53
N THR A 173 9.40 1.12 -0.11
CA THR A 173 9.18 2.46 -0.68
C THR A 173 10.47 3.26 -0.52
N GLY A 174 11.02 3.78 -1.62
CA GLY A 174 12.20 4.66 -1.61
C GLY A 174 13.54 3.96 -1.80
N SER A 175 14.43 4.04 -0.85
CA SER A 175 15.79 3.51 -0.95
C SER A 175 16.22 2.72 0.26
N GLU A 176 17.02 1.67 0.05
CA GLU A 176 17.55 0.79 1.07
C GLU A 176 19.09 0.82 1.11
N ALA A 177 19.63 0.77 2.31
CA ALA A 177 21.05 0.58 2.56
C ALA A 177 21.26 -0.38 3.73
N GLN A 178 22.01 -1.47 3.49
CA GLN A 178 22.38 -2.41 4.53
C GLN A 178 23.77 -2.09 5.08
N SER A 179 23.87 -1.98 6.38
CA SER A 179 25.14 -1.78 7.09
C SER A 179 25.88 -3.10 7.32
N ALA A 180 27.16 -3.03 7.72
CA ALA A 180 27.99 -4.22 7.93
C ALA A 180 27.52 -5.14 9.06
N ASP A 181 26.70 -4.66 9.97
CA ASP A 181 26.08 -5.45 11.05
C ASP A 181 24.73 -6.07 10.67
N GLY A 182 24.32 -5.93 9.40
CA GLY A 182 23.07 -6.49 8.87
C GLY A 182 21.85 -5.61 9.05
N THR A 183 21.98 -4.44 9.69
CA THR A 183 20.88 -3.50 9.87
C THR A 183 20.56 -2.77 8.56
N TRP A 184 19.29 -2.67 8.22
CA TRP A 184 18.80 -1.91 7.08
C TRP A 184 18.40 -0.49 7.48
N THR A 185 18.73 0.47 6.65
CA THR A 185 18.23 1.84 6.72
C THR A 185 17.43 2.11 5.47
N LEU A 186 16.17 2.43 5.64
CA LEU A 186 15.18 2.65 4.59
C LEU A 186 14.77 4.11 4.62
N LYS A 187 14.67 4.78 3.45
CA LYS A 187 14.33 6.21 3.36
C LYS A 187 13.47 6.50 2.16
N ALA A 188 12.44 7.28 2.39
CA ALA A 188 11.62 7.88 1.33
C ALA A 188 11.25 9.32 1.70
N ASP A 189 11.24 10.17 0.70
CA ASP A 189 10.82 11.56 0.85
C ASP A 189 9.61 11.85 -0.03
N ASN A 190 8.68 12.61 0.52
CA ASN A 190 7.50 13.08 -0.18
C ASN A 190 6.62 11.94 -0.73
N VAL A 191 6.42 10.92 0.10
CA VAL A 191 5.55 9.77 -0.17
C VAL A 191 4.31 9.79 0.71
N ARG A 192 3.21 9.27 0.19
CA ARG A 192 1.94 9.22 0.90
C ARG A 192 1.84 8.02 1.82
N ASP A 193 2.48 6.93 1.44
CA ASP A 193 2.55 5.69 2.20
C ASP A 193 3.98 5.14 2.17
N PHE A 194 4.31 4.28 3.12
CA PHE A 194 5.61 3.65 3.22
C PHE A 194 5.45 2.18 3.56
N ALA A 195 5.74 1.34 2.58
CA ALA A 195 5.64 -0.11 2.73
C ALA A 195 7.02 -0.78 2.68
N VAL A 196 7.10 -1.95 3.30
CA VAL A 196 8.30 -2.80 3.29
C VAL A 196 7.88 -4.23 2.98
N ILE A 197 8.57 -4.85 2.03
CA ILE A 197 8.50 -6.27 1.75
C ILE A 197 9.85 -6.87 2.15
N ALA A 198 9.83 -7.83 3.05
CA ALA A 198 11.03 -8.52 3.50
C ALA A 198 10.84 -10.02 3.36
N GLY A 199 11.80 -10.71 2.77
CA GLY A 199 11.69 -12.15 2.56
C GLY A 199 12.96 -12.77 2.02
N ASN A 200 12.99 -14.09 2.00
CA ASN A 200 14.07 -14.85 1.39
C ASN A 200 13.64 -15.49 0.06
N GLY A 201 14.59 -15.99 -0.70
CA GLY A 201 14.34 -16.64 -2.00
C GLY A 201 14.10 -15.69 -3.17
N PHE A 202 14.26 -14.37 -3.02
CA PHE A 202 14.12 -13.43 -4.12
C PHE A 202 15.33 -13.39 -5.06
N GLU A 203 15.05 -13.36 -6.36
CA GLU A 203 15.96 -12.93 -7.43
C GLU A 203 15.45 -11.63 -8.06
N LYS A 204 16.36 -10.87 -8.69
CA LYS A 204 16.04 -9.57 -9.26
C LYS A 204 16.45 -9.47 -10.73
N LEU A 205 15.55 -8.96 -11.55
CA LEU A 205 15.82 -8.41 -12.87
C LEU A 205 15.76 -6.88 -12.82
N SER A 206 16.55 -6.21 -13.65
CA SER A 206 16.58 -4.74 -13.68
C SER A 206 16.62 -4.23 -15.11
N GLY A 207 15.95 -3.10 -15.34
CA GLY A 207 15.93 -2.39 -16.60
C GLY A 207 15.82 -0.89 -16.41
N LYS A 208 15.61 -0.14 -17.50
CA LYS A 208 15.50 1.31 -17.48
C LYS A 208 14.27 1.77 -18.27
N ALA A 209 13.53 2.72 -17.69
CA ALA A 209 12.57 3.56 -18.39
C ALA A 209 13.10 5.00 -18.35
N GLY A 210 13.74 5.44 -19.42
CA GLY A 210 14.52 6.69 -19.40
C GLY A 210 15.63 6.67 -18.35
N ASN A 211 15.57 7.58 -17.38
CA ASN A 211 16.52 7.66 -16.27
C ASN A 211 16.10 6.79 -15.06
N ILE A 212 14.86 6.32 -15.03
CA ILE A 212 14.29 5.56 -13.92
C ILE A 212 14.83 4.13 -13.95
N THR A 213 15.24 3.61 -12.80
CA THR A 213 15.58 2.19 -12.65
C THR A 213 14.32 1.42 -12.32
N VAL A 214 13.97 0.43 -13.14
CA VAL A 214 12.85 -0.47 -12.87
C VAL A 214 13.43 -1.83 -12.49
N ASN A 215 13.02 -2.35 -11.35
CA ASN A 215 13.40 -3.67 -10.87
C ASN A 215 12.15 -4.57 -10.82
N SER A 216 12.35 -5.85 -11.10
CA SER A 216 11.35 -6.88 -10.87
C SER A 216 11.95 -7.98 -9.99
N TRP A 217 11.32 -8.21 -8.85
CA TRP A 217 11.71 -9.20 -7.87
C TRP A 217 10.76 -10.39 -7.93
N TYR A 218 11.29 -11.59 -8.03
CA TYR A 218 10.53 -12.82 -8.15
C TYR A 218 11.15 -13.93 -7.31
N TYR A 219 10.37 -14.94 -6.95
CA TYR A 219 10.89 -16.08 -6.19
C TYR A 219 11.75 -16.98 -7.07
N SER A 220 12.93 -17.31 -6.55
CA SER A 220 13.88 -18.21 -7.20
C SER A 220 13.37 -19.65 -7.30
N GLY A 221 14.04 -20.48 -8.09
CA GLY A 221 13.78 -21.91 -8.13
C GLY A 221 12.63 -22.37 -9.03
N SER A 222 11.88 -21.47 -9.67
CA SER A 222 10.81 -21.76 -10.63
C SER A 222 10.98 -20.96 -11.94
N GLU A 223 10.89 -21.64 -13.09
CA GLU A 223 10.89 -20.99 -14.39
C GLU A 223 9.63 -20.15 -14.61
N SER A 224 8.48 -20.54 -14.04
CA SER A 224 7.22 -19.77 -14.11
C SER A 224 7.34 -18.47 -13.31
N ASN A 225 7.91 -18.48 -12.11
CA ASN A 225 8.19 -17.27 -11.34
C ASN A 225 9.13 -16.33 -12.07
N LYS A 226 10.21 -16.87 -12.64
CA LYS A 226 11.14 -16.09 -13.46
C LYS A 226 10.43 -15.49 -14.67
N LYS A 227 9.56 -16.25 -15.33
CA LYS A 227 8.77 -15.76 -16.45
C LYS A 227 7.83 -14.64 -16.03
N GLN A 228 7.18 -14.75 -14.88
CA GLN A 228 6.41 -13.66 -14.28
C GLN A 228 7.29 -12.43 -14.07
N GLY A 229 8.47 -12.59 -13.50
CA GLY A 229 9.44 -11.50 -13.29
C GLY A 229 9.85 -10.79 -14.59
N GLU A 230 10.11 -11.56 -15.67
CA GLU A 230 10.45 -11.02 -16.99
C GLU A 230 9.30 -10.21 -17.60
N VAL A 231 8.08 -10.71 -17.51
CA VAL A 231 6.86 -10.04 -17.99
C VAL A 231 6.59 -8.78 -17.19
N SER A 232 6.65 -8.86 -15.86
CA SER A 232 6.44 -7.71 -14.96
C SER A 232 7.46 -6.60 -15.22
N LEU A 233 8.75 -6.94 -15.38
CA LEU A 233 9.79 -5.96 -15.71
C LEU A 233 9.47 -5.21 -17.00
N LYS A 234 9.14 -5.97 -18.05
CA LYS A 234 8.83 -5.37 -19.34
C LYS A 234 7.59 -4.50 -19.28
N ALA A 235 6.52 -4.99 -18.67
CA ALA A 235 5.26 -4.27 -18.53
C ALA A 235 5.44 -2.97 -17.73
N ALA A 236 6.18 -3.00 -16.62
CA ALA A 236 6.46 -1.82 -15.82
C ALA A 236 7.31 -0.78 -16.58
N ILE A 237 8.33 -1.20 -17.34
CA ILE A 237 9.11 -0.28 -18.20
C ILE A 237 8.24 0.38 -19.25
N ASP A 238 7.40 -0.39 -19.94
CA ASP A 238 6.50 0.13 -20.97
C ASP A 238 5.46 1.07 -20.36
N ALA A 239 4.89 0.73 -19.19
CA ALA A 239 3.92 1.55 -18.46
C ALA A 239 4.52 2.88 -18.01
N VAL A 240 5.71 2.87 -17.37
CA VAL A 240 6.40 4.10 -16.97
C VAL A 240 6.66 5.01 -18.17
N ASN A 241 7.12 4.47 -19.30
CA ASN A 241 7.33 5.26 -20.50
C ASN A 241 6.03 5.83 -21.05
N ALA A 242 4.96 5.01 -21.13
CA ALA A 242 3.64 5.43 -21.59
C ALA A 242 3.06 6.56 -20.73
N PHE A 243 3.17 6.43 -19.43
CA PHE A 243 2.60 7.40 -18.49
C PHE A 243 3.44 8.66 -18.35
N CYS A 244 4.77 8.57 -18.47
CA CYS A 244 5.62 9.74 -18.61
C CYS A 244 5.25 10.57 -19.85
N ASP A 245 4.97 9.92 -20.97
CA ASP A 245 4.54 10.58 -22.20
C ASP A 245 3.14 11.21 -22.07
N ALA A 246 2.23 10.54 -21.36
CA ALA A 246 0.83 10.96 -21.24
C ALA A 246 0.61 12.00 -20.13
N TRP A 247 1.27 11.83 -18.96
CA TRP A 247 0.92 12.55 -17.71
C TRP A 247 2.06 13.34 -17.10
N GLY A 248 3.31 13.15 -17.59
CA GLY A 248 4.49 13.83 -17.08
C GLY A 248 5.44 12.94 -16.31
N GLU A 249 6.50 13.54 -15.77
CA GLU A 249 7.63 12.80 -15.19
C GLU A 249 7.22 11.94 -13.98
N TYR A 250 7.77 10.71 -13.92
CA TYR A 250 7.72 9.85 -12.75
C TYR A 250 8.53 10.50 -11.61
N PRO A 251 8.00 10.57 -10.38
CA PRO A 251 8.59 11.41 -9.34
C PRO A 251 9.79 10.78 -8.60
N TYR A 252 10.05 9.48 -8.78
CA TYR A 252 11.09 8.75 -8.05
C TYR A 252 12.20 8.26 -8.97
N ASP A 253 13.37 7.90 -8.40
CA ASP A 253 14.52 7.39 -9.16
C ASP A 253 14.39 5.89 -9.49
N THR A 254 13.57 5.16 -8.72
CA THR A 254 13.37 3.70 -8.82
C THR A 254 11.90 3.33 -8.77
N LEU A 255 11.57 2.21 -9.42
CA LEU A 255 10.31 1.50 -9.28
C LEU A 255 10.62 0.02 -9.07
N ASP A 256 10.15 -0.55 -7.97
CA ASP A 256 10.28 -1.96 -7.66
C ASP A 256 8.93 -2.66 -7.83
N VAL A 257 8.90 -3.74 -8.64
CA VAL A 257 7.74 -4.61 -8.82
C VAL A 257 8.06 -5.95 -8.17
N VAL A 258 7.29 -6.34 -7.16
CA VAL A 258 7.63 -7.49 -6.30
C VAL A 258 6.53 -8.53 -6.34
N GLN A 259 6.89 -9.75 -6.77
CA GLN A 259 6.03 -10.92 -6.67
C GLN A 259 5.87 -11.33 -5.20
N THR A 260 4.64 -11.48 -4.74
CA THR A 260 4.35 -11.89 -3.35
C THR A 260 3.09 -12.77 -3.29
N PRO A 261 2.93 -13.60 -2.26
CA PRO A 261 1.63 -14.19 -1.95
C PRO A 261 0.63 -13.07 -1.62
N TYR A 262 -0.43 -12.94 -2.40
CA TYR A 262 -1.44 -11.90 -2.23
C TYR A 262 -2.80 -12.36 -2.78
N ASN A 263 -3.89 -11.93 -2.14
CA ASN A 263 -5.25 -12.35 -2.49
C ASN A 263 -5.94 -11.45 -3.53
N ALA A 264 -5.29 -10.36 -3.94
CA ALA A 264 -5.71 -9.48 -5.04
C ALA A 264 -4.68 -9.54 -6.19
N GLY A 265 -4.89 -8.80 -7.28
CA GLY A 265 -3.97 -8.73 -8.42
C GLY A 265 -2.67 -8.04 -8.09
N GLY A 266 -2.76 -6.85 -7.52
CA GLY A 266 -1.61 -6.03 -7.13
C GLY A 266 -1.91 -5.08 -5.97
N MET A 267 -0.92 -4.22 -5.67
CA MET A 267 -1.00 -3.14 -4.69
C MET A 267 0.06 -2.07 -4.98
N GLU A 268 -0.33 -0.82 -4.93
CA GLU A 268 0.33 0.35 -5.52
C GLU A 268 1.10 1.22 -4.53
N TYR A 269 1.95 0.69 -3.69
CA TYR A 269 2.73 1.56 -2.79
C TYR A 269 3.67 2.47 -3.58
N PRO A 270 3.90 3.73 -3.15
CA PRO A 270 4.75 4.66 -3.88
C PRO A 270 6.16 4.11 -4.13
N GLY A 271 6.52 3.95 -5.41
CA GLY A 271 7.79 3.35 -5.84
C GLY A 271 7.93 1.85 -5.62
N LEU A 272 6.92 1.18 -5.11
CA LEU A 272 6.91 -0.24 -4.75
C LEU A 272 5.58 -0.90 -5.11
N VAL A 273 5.49 -1.47 -6.28
CA VAL A 273 4.33 -2.23 -6.74
C VAL A 273 4.44 -3.69 -6.28
N ARG A 274 3.39 -4.19 -5.67
CA ARG A 274 3.25 -5.59 -5.27
C ARG A 274 2.37 -6.31 -6.29
N ILE A 275 2.78 -7.49 -6.77
CA ILE A 275 2.03 -8.32 -7.73
C ILE A 275 1.86 -9.73 -7.16
N ALA A 276 0.66 -10.29 -7.30
CA ALA A 276 0.34 -11.62 -6.80
C ALA A 276 1.16 -12.72 -7.49
N GLU A 277 1.63 -13.69 -6.71
CA GLU A 277 2.39 -14.85 -7.24
C GLU A 277 1.56 -15.78 -8.15
N MET A 278 0.23 -15.75 -8.03
CA MET A 278 -0.66 -16.59 -8.83
C MET A 278 -0.49 -16.39 -10.35
N TYR A 279 0.03 -15.26 -10.78
CA TYR A 279 0.28 -15.00 -12.21
C TYR A 279 1.35 -15.89 -12.81
N ALA A 280 2.24 -16.49 -12.00
CA ALA A 280 3.20 -17.47 -12.47
C ALA A 280 2.54 -18.68 -13.13
N ASP A 281 1.44 -19.16 -12.55
CA ASP A 281 0.66 -20.27 -13.07
C ASP A 281 -0.30 -19.82 -14.20
N LEU A 282 -0.89 -18.63 -14.07
CA LEU A 282 -1.83 -18.09 -15.07
C LEU A 282 -1.15 -17.85 -16.42
N ILE A 283 0.10 -17.39 -16.44
CA ILE A 283 0.85 -17.15 -17.70
C ILE A 283 0.95 -18.44 -18.53
N GLU A 284 1.17 -19.58 -17.90
CA GLU A 284 1.26 -20.87 -18.61
C GLU A 284 -0.10 -21.30 -19.17
N ALA A 285 -1.19 -21.01 -18.50
CA ALA A 285 -2.53 -21.44 -18.85
C ALA A 285 -3.21 -20.51 -19.86
N GLU A 286 -3.08 -19.20 -19.72
CA GLU A 286 -3.90 -18.19 -20.38
C GLU A 286 -3.09 -17.12 -21.13
N GLY A 287 -1.76 -17.10 -20.96
CA GLY A 287 -0.87 -16.07 -21.51
C GLY A 287 -0.61 -14.94 -20.51
N ASP A 288 0.08 -13.90 -20.96
CA ASP A 288 0.63 -12.86 -20.09
C ASP A 288 -0.19 -11.56 -20.05
N GLU A 289 -1.34 -11.51 -20.72
CA GLU A 289 -2.13 -10.28 -20.88
C GLU A 289 -2.63 -9.74 -19.54
N SER A 290 -3.25 -10.59 -18.71
CA SER A 290 -3.76 -10.17 -17.40
C SER A 290 -2.65 -9.60 -16.53
N LEU A 291 -1.50 -10.27 -16.44
CA LEU A 291 -0.36 -9.76 -15.68
C LEU A 291 0.13 -8.42 -16.21
N ARG A 292 0.25 -8.25 -17.53
CA ARG A 292 0.71 -6.99 -18.12
C ARG A 292 -0.23 -5.84 -17.81
N LEU A 293 -1.53 -6.09 -17.82
CA LEU A 293 -2.54 -5.09 -17.51
C LEU A 293 -2.55 -4.74 -16.03
N ASP A 294 -2.46 -5.72 -15.12
CA ASP A 294 -2.41 -5.46 -13.69
C ASP A 294 -1.12 -4.72 -13.30
N VAL A 295 0.03 -5.08 -13.89
CA VAL A 295 1.26 -4.30 -13.68
C VAL A 295 1.10 -2.87 -14.18
N ALA A 296 0.46 -2.65 -15.33
CA ALA A 296 0.22 -1.31 -15.85
C ALA A 296 -0.77 -0.53 -14.97
N HIS A 297 -1.79 -1.20 -14.44
CA HIS A 297 -2.75 -0.65 -13.48
C HIS A 297 -2.04 -0.13 -12.22
N GLU A 298 -1.26 -0.99 -11.57
CA GLU A 298 -0.53 -0.63 -10.35
C GLU A 298 0.52 0.47 -10.60
N VAL A 299 1.16 0.49 -11.77
CA VAL A 299 2.08 1.56 -12.15
C VAL A 299 1.35 2.88 -12.42
N ALA A 300 0.09 2.86 -12.88
CA ALA A 300 -0.69 4.08 -13.08
C ALA A 300 -0.99 4.80 -11.75
N HIS A 301 -1.13 4.07 -10.67
CA HIS A 301 -1.27 4.61 -9.32
C HIS A 301 -0.05 5.42 -8.84
N GLU A 302 1.09 5.28 -9.45
CA GLU A 302 2.23 6.15 -9.16
C GLU A 302 1.95 7.62 -9.51
N TRP A 303 1.00 7.87 -10.41
CA TRP A 303 0.46 9.21 -10.71
C TRP A 303 -0.85 9.46 -9.98
N PHE A 304 -1.79 8.52 -9.99
CA PHE A 304 -3.13 8.63 -9.37
C PHE A 304 -3.18 7.81 -8.09
N TYR A 305 -2.69 8.27 -7.03
CA TYR A 305 -2.51 7.91 -5.65
C TYR A 305 -1.20 8.49 -5.10
N ALA A 306 -0.03 8.03 -5.57
CA ALA A 306 1.25 8.45 -5.00
C ALA A 306 1.47 9.97 -5.17
N VAL A 307 1.25 10.53 -6.37
CA VAL A 307 1.40 11.97 -6.67
C VAL A 307 0.10 12.72 -6.41
N VAL A 308 -0.97 12.34 -7.09
CA VAL A 308 -2.29 12.96 -6.96
C VAL A 308 -3.13 12.09 -6.04
N GLY A 309 -3.04 12.35 -4.74
CA GLY A 309 -3.82 11.60 -3.76
C GLY A 309 -5.20 12.19 -3.54
N ASN A 310 -6.12 11.35 -3.13
CA ASN A 310 -7.49 11.66 -2.76
C ASN A 310 -7.88 10.98 -1.45
N ASP A 311 -9.05 11.29 -0.95
CA ASP A 311 -9.67 10.56 0.16
C ASP A 311 -10.36 9.30 -0.40
N GLN A 312 -9.64 8.18 -0.43
CA GLN A 312 -10.12 6.93 -1.00
C GLN A 312 -11.36 6.37 -0.28
N TYR A 313 -11.61 6.77 0.95
CA TYR A 313 -12.85 6.43 1.65
C TYR A 313 -14.09 7.14 1.07
N ARG A 314 -13.92 8.39 0.59
CA ARG A 314 -15.04 9.21 0.08
C ARG A 314 -15.13 9.23 -1.44
N GLU A 315 -14.00 9.09 -2.11
CA GLU A 315 -13.86 9.29 -3.55
C GLU A 315 -12.95 8.23 -4.19
N ALA A 316 -13.18 6.94 -3.86
CA ALA A 316 -12.37 5.81 -4.33
C ALA A 316 -12.22 5.75 -5.86
N TRP A 317 -13.22 6.22 -6.61
CA TRP A 317 -13.18 6.26 -8.06
C TRP A 317 -12.09 7.15 -8.66
N LEU A 318 -11.62 8.18 -7.92
CA LEU A 318 -10.54 9.08 -8.38
C LEU A 318 -9.19 8.39 -8.46
N ASP A 319 -9.05 7.29 -7.81
CA ASP A 319 -7.87 6.43 -7.79
C ASP A 319 -8.01 5.35 -8.86
N GLU A 320 -8.85 4.40 -8.62
CA GLU A 320 -9.03 3.18 -9.37
C GLU A 320 -9.51 3.38 -10.81
N SER A 321 -10.46 4.32 -11.03
CA SER A 321 -10.93 4.56 -12.39
C SER A 321 -9.84 5.18 -13.27
N PHE A 322 -8.93 5.97 -12.70
CA PHE A 322 -7.79 6.50 -13.44
C PHE A 322 -6.71 5.44 -13.66
N ALA A 323 -6.54 4.49 -12.75
CA ALA A 323 -5.67 3.35 -12.97
C ALA A 323 -6.19 2.44 -14.11
N VAL A 324 -7.49 2.15 -14.14
CA VAL A 324 -8.13 1.47 -15.29
C VAL A 324 -7.96 2.27 -16.60
N TYR A 325 -8.07 3.60 -16.56
CA TYR A 325 -7.75 4.43 -17.72
C TYR A 325 -6.28 4.28 -18.14
N GLY A 326 -5.37 4.10 -17.18
CA GLY A 326 -3.96 3.80 -17.44
C GLY A 326 -3.76 2.52 -18.24
N GLU A 327 -4.54 1.48 -17.98
CA GLU A 327 -4.48 0.25 -18.77
C GLU A 327 -4.73 0.52 -20.26
N PHE A 328 -5.68 1.40 -20.60
CA PHE A 328 -5.95 1.76 -22.00
C PHE A 328 -4.80 2.56 -22.63
N VAL A 329 -4.20 3.48 -21.87
CA VAL A 329 -3.02 4.23 -22.32
C VAL A 329 -1.86 3.26 -22.60
N TYR A 330 -1.63 2.30 -21.71
CA TYR A 330 -0.61 1.27 -21.85
C TYR A 330 -0.86 0.39 -23.09
N GLN A 331 -2.09 -0.07 -23.30
CA GLN A 331 -2.47 -0.89 -24.46
C GLN A 331 -2.18 -0.15 -25.78
N LEU A 332 -2.57 1.11 -25.90
CA LEU A 332 -2.27 1.92 -27.07
C LEU A 332 -0.76 2.12 -27.26
N TYR A 333 -0.02 2.37 -26.17
CA TYR A 333 1.44 2.52 -26.22
C TYR A 333 2.15 1.24 -26.68
N THR A 334 1.68 0.08 -26.25
CA THR A 334 2.24 -1.23 -26.63
C THR A 334 1.79 -1.73 -28.01
N GLY A 335 0.95 -0.98 -28.71
CA GLY A 335 0.59 -1.18 -30.10
C GLY A 335 -0.72 -1.91 -30.33
N GLU A 336 -1.59 -2.01 -29.33
CA GLU A 336 -2.96 -2.44 -29.55
C GLU A 336 -3.72 -1.42 -30.42
N SER A 337 -4.67 -1.89 -31.19
CA SER A 337 -5.41 -1.00 -32.07
C SER A 337 -6.41 -0.14 -31.29
N GLU A 338 -6.58 1.11 -31.72
CA GLU A 338 -7.62 1.99 -31.15
C GLU A 338 -9.01 1.34 -31.16
N THR A 339 -9.30 0.49 -32.17
CA THR A 339 -10.56 -0.21 -32.28
C THR A 339 -10.76 -1.26 -31.21
N ASP A 340 -9.70 -2.01 -30.85
CA ASP A 340 -9.77 -3.05 -29.82
C ASP A 340 -9.88 -2.40 -28.43
N VAL A 341 -9.09 -1.36 -28.18
CA VAL A 341 -9.16 -0.59 -26.93
C VAL A 341 -10.55 0.06 -26.78
N GLN A 342 -11.10 0.67 -27.85
CA GLN A 342 -12.45 1.24 -27.81
C GLN A 342 -13.51 0.18 -27.55
N ALA A 343 -13.37 -1.02 -28.12
CA ALA A 343 -14.31 -2.12 -27.87
C ALA A 343 -14.30 -2.55 -26.38
N ARG A 344 -13.13 -2.52 -25.74
CA ARG A 344 -13.00 -2.77 -24.30
C ARG A 344 -13.69 -1.68 -23.48
N VAL A 345 -13.44 -0.41 -23.76
CA VAL A 345 -14.15 0.73 -23.13
C VAL A 345 -15.66 0.60 -23.30
N ASP A 346 -16.13 0.30 -24.52
CA ASP A 346 -17.55 0.11 -24.81
C ASP A 346 -18.16 -1.07 -24.01
N SER A 347 -17.39 -2.12 -23.75
CA SER A 347 -17.83 -3.25 -22.94
C SER A 347 -18.03 -2.88 -21.47
N LEU A 348 -17.17 -2.03 -20.92
CA LEU A 348 -17.33 -1.48 -19.57
C LEU A 348 -18.59 -0.60 -19.47
N ASP A 349 -18.77 0.34 -20.42
CA ASP A 349 -19.94 1.22 -20.48
C ASP A 349 -21.26 0.42 -20.61
N CYS A 350 -21.28 -0.66 -21.40
CA CYS A 350 -22.45 -1.55 -21.50
C CYS A 350 -22.78 -2.25 -20.19
N SER A 351 -21.78 -2.65 -19.42
CA SER A 351 -21.99 -3.32 -18.12
C SER A 351 -22.61 -2.38 -17.10
N ILE A 352 -22.19 -1.12 -17.10
CA ILE A 352 -22.73 -0.05 -16.25
C ILE A 352 -24.19 0.24 -16.61
N LYS A 353 -24.48 0.48 -17.90
CA LYS A 353 -25.84 0.83 -18.39
C LYS A 353 -26.87 -0.26 -18.17
N GLN A 354 -26.49 -1.53 -18.14
CA GLN A 354 -27.43 -2.64 -17.95
C GLN A 354 -27.82 -2.86 -16.48
N LYS A 355 -27.01 -2.46 -15.53
CA LYS A 355 -27.18 -2.81 -14.12
C LYS A 355 -27.53 -1.66 -13.19
N TYR A 356 -27.15 -0.42 -13.51
CA TYR A 356 -27.13 0.68 -12.52
C TYR A 356 -27.53 2.01 -13.16
N ILE A 357 -28.80 2.32 -13.11
CA ILE A 357 -29.34 3.63 -13.54
C ILE A 357 -29.10 4.73 -12.50
N ASP A 358 -28.68 4.37 -11.29
CA ASP A 358 -28.54 5.28 -10.13
C ASP A 358 -27.23 5.07 -9.35
N LEU A 359 -26.06 5.03 -10.01
CA LEU A 359 -24.80 5.11 -9.29
C LEU A 359 -24.53 6.56 -8.92
N SER A 360 -24.74 6.91 -7.66
CA SER A 360 -24.15 8.09 -7.05
C SER A 360 -22.66 7.81 -6.83
N TYR A 361 -21.79 8.54 -7.52
CA TYR A 361 -20.33 8.44 -7.34
C TYR A 361 -19.86 9.08 -6.02
N ASP A 362 -20.75 9.74 -5.31
CA ASP A 362 -20.49 10.44 -4.04
C ASP A 362 -20.82 9.56 -2.81
N GLN A 363 -20.85 8.25 -2.95
CA GLN A 363 -21.11 7.34 -1.84
C GLN A 363 -19.84 7.10 -1.02
N TYR A 364 -19.98 7.07 0.30
CA TYR A 364 -18.93 6.58 1.18
C TYR A 364 -18.71 5.08 0.99
N PHE A 365 -17.52 4.61 1.30
CA PHE A 365 -17.14 3.21 1.11
C PHE A 365 -18.11 2.21 1.74
N ASP A 366 -18.60 2.48 2.96
CA ASP A 366 -19.56 1.65 3.71
C ASP A 366 -20.99 1.62 3.12
N GLU A 367 -21.29 2.48 2.16
CA GLU A 367 -22.56 2.51 1.44
C GLU A 367 -22.59 1.59 0.22
N TYR A 368 -21.41 1.12 -0.23
CA TYR A 368 -21.30 0.16 -1.33
C TYR A 368 -21.58 -1.27 -0.85
N THR A 369 -22.21 -2.06 -1.71
CA THR A 369 -22.14 -3.52 -1.62
C THR A 369 -20.99 -4.00 -2.49
N GLY A 370 -20.36 -5.15 -2.22
CA GLY A 370 -19.17 -5.61 -2.94
C GLY A 370 -19.26 -5.49 -4.47
N ASN A 371 -20.38 -5.91 -5.08
CA ASN A 371 -20.59 -5.78 -6.53
C ASN A 371 -20.82 -4.33 -7.00
N SER A 372 -21.41 -3.46 -6.16
CA SER A 372 -21.62 -2.06 -6.51
C SER A 372 -20.33 -1.26 -6.42
N TYR A 373 -19.46 -1.58 -5.47
CA TYR A 373 -18.14 -0.99 -5.34
C TYR A 373 -17.30 -1.23 -6.61
N ILE A 374 -17.10 -2.50 -7.01
CA ILE A 374 -16.34 -2.85 -8.23
C ILE A 374 -16.89 -2.13 -9.46
N ASN A 375 -18.22 -2.04 -9.62
CA ASN A 375 -18.79 -1.40 -10.80
C ASN A 375 -18.74 0.14 -10.77
N ALA A 376 -18.69 0.76 -9.59
CA ALA A 376 -18.66 2.21 -9.46
C ALA A 376 -17.24 2.78 -9.47
N VAL A 377 -16.28 1.99 -8.99
CA VAL A 377 -14.91 2.44 -8.74
C VAL A 377 -13.97 2.03 -9.88
N TYR A 378 -14.09 0.80 -10.38
CA TYR A 378 -13.21 0.24 -11.42
C TYR A 378 -13.76 0.33 -12.85
N LYS A 379 -14.96 0.78 -13.08
CA LYS A 379 -15.60 0.84 -14.39
C LYS A 379 -16.22 2.20 -14.68
#